data_cbcf2a30b8e028d507f98180d299488c
#
_entry.id   cbcf2a30b8e028d507f98180d299488c
#
_cell.length_a   1.000
_cell.length_b   1.000
_cell.length_c   1.000
_cell.angle_alpha   90.00
_cell.angle_beta   90.00
_cell.angle_gamma   90.00
#
_symmetry.space_group_name_H-M   'P 1'
#
loop_
_entity.id
_entity.type
_entity.pdbx_description
1 polymer ?
#
loop_
_entity_poly.entity_id
_entity_poly.type
_entity_poly.pdbx_seq_one_letter_code
_entity_poly.pdbx_strand_id
1 'polypeptide(L)'
;MNWKYYHQLRPDQLEKIVAETPISFWPLGLLEHHGWHLPIGFDGIKAERLCVRIAEQTGGVILPTMWWGALGGHSDFKWTHYQDPTAVVNIFTTTVEQLIQFGF
;
A
#
# COMPACT_ATOMS: atom_id res chain seq x y z
N MET A 1 16.59 -11.73 0.11
CA MET A 1 15.78 -11.68 1.33
C MET A 1 14.38 -12.20 1.04
N ASN A 2 13.79 -12.85 2.04
CA ASN A 2 12.47 -13.45 1.89
C ASN A 2 11.37 -12.39 2.09
N TRP A 3 10.56 -12.17 1.08
CA TRP A 3 9.42 -11.25 1.16
C TRP A 3 8.17 -11.92 0.60
N LYS A 4 6.99 -11.48 1.04
CA LYS A 4 5.70 -12.00 0.58
C LYS A 4 4.64 -10.90 0.57
N TYR A 5 3.62 -11.11 -0.23
CA TYR A 5 2.40 -10.30 -0.11
C TYR A 5 1.64 -10.70 1.15
N TYR A 6 1.34 -9.71 1.98
CA TYR A 6 0.65 -9.88 3.26
C TYR A 6 -0.64 -10.69 3.14
N HIS A 7 -1.47 -10.34 2.19
CA HIS A 7 -2.80 -10.95 2.01
C HIS A 7 -2.76 -12.38 1.47
N GLN A 8 -1.60 -12.86 1.07
CA GLN A 8 -1.43 -14.25 0.60
C GLN A 8 -0.92 -15.17 1.71
N LEU A 9 -0.65 -14.63 2.89
CA LEU A 9 -0.07 -15.39 3.99
C LEU A 9 -1.14 -15.85 4.99
N ARG A 10 -0.94 -17.02 5.56
CA ARG A 10 -1.70 -17.50 6.70
C ARG A 10 -1.14 -16.91 8.00
N PRO A 11 -1.92 -16.90 9.09
CA PRO A 11 -1.45 -16.35 10.36
C PRO A 11 -0.12 -16.94 10.86
N ASP A 12 0.08 -18.25 10.73
CA ASP A 12 1.33 -18.90 11.13
C ASP A 12 2.54 -18.37 10.36
N GLN A 13 2.36 -18.08 9.09
CA GLN A 13 3.40 -17.52 8.24
C GLN A 13 3.70 -16.06 8.59
N LEU A 14 2.66 -15.28 8.92
CA LEU A 14 2.83 -13.90 9.38
C LEU A 14 3.59 -13.84 10.70
N GLU A 15 3.25 -14.69 11.68
CA GLU A 15 3.97 -14.77 12.95
C GLU A 15 5.47 -15.01 12.74
N LYS A 16 5.79 -15.91 11.82
CA LYS A 16 7.19 -16.20 11.50
C LYS A 16 7.92 -15.00 10.90
N ILE A 17 7.29 -14.31 9.95
CA ILE A 17 7.90 -13.14 9.31
C ILE A 17 8.06 -12.00 10.30
N VAL A 18 7.08 -11.74 11.15
CA VAL A 18 7.19 -10.71 12.20
C VAL A 18 8.37 -11.01 13.13
N ALA A 19 8.55 -12.27 13.50
CA ALA A 19 9.67 -12.65 14.37
C ALA A 19 11.04 -12.48 13.70
N GLU A 20 11.12 -12.70 12.39
CA GLU A 20 12.38 -12.66 11.65
C GLU A 20 12.69 -11.29 11.04
N THR A 21 11.68 -10.64 10.45
CA THR A 21 11.85 -9.39 9.70
C THR A 21 10.57 -8.55 9.82
N PRO A 22 10.39 -7.82 10.91
CA PRO A 22 9.16 -7.08 11.19
C PRO A 22 9.07 -5.78 10.36
N ILE A 23 9.12 -5.92 9.06
CA ILE A 23 9.00 -4.81 8.12
C ILE A 23 7.75 -4.99 7.27
N SER A 24 6.90 -3.99 7.24
CA SER A 24 5.75 -3.96 6.35
C SER A 24 5.83 -2.75 5.42
N PHE A 25 5.56 -2.98 4.15
CA PHE A 25 5.46 -1.96 3.13
C PHE A 25 4.01 -1.79 2.72
N TRP A 26 3.54 -0.57 2.66
CA TRP A 26 2.19 -0.30 2.21
C TRP A 26 2.21 0.61 0.98
N PRO A 27 2.04 0.06 -0.23
CA PRO A 27 1.96 0.88 -1.43
C PRO A 27 0.71 1.76 -1.38
N LEU A 28 0.90 3.04 -1.59
CA LEU A 28 -0.20 4.01 -1.61
C LEU A 28 -0.27 4.65 -2.99
N GLY A 29 -1.46 4.78 -3.50
CA GLY A 29 -1.68 5.46 -4.74
C GLY A 29 -3.15 5.82 -4.91
N LEU A 30 -3.43 6.93 -5.59
CA LEU A 30 -4.76 7.33 -5.98
C LEU A 30 -5.04 6.78 -7.38
N LEU A 31 -6.27 6.42 -7.66
CA LEU A 31 -6.72 6.20 -9.04
C LEU A 31 -6.97 7.58 -9.63
N GLU A 32 -6.09 8.03 -10.51
CA GLU A 32 -6.01 9.42 -10.88
C GLU A 32 -5.71 9.60 -12.38
N HIS A 33 -6.32 10.59 -12.98
CA HIS A 33 -6.01 11.01 -14.34
C HIS A 33 -4.58 11.55 -14.45
N HIS A 34 -3.80 11.00 -15.38
CA HIS A 34 -2.39 11.36 -15.61
C HIS A 34 -2.15 11.74 -17.08
N GLY A 35 -3.11 12.43 -17.72
CA GLY A 35 -3.05 12.68 -19.15
C GLY A 35 -3.44 11.44 -19.98
N TRP A 36 -3.16 11.48 -21.26
CA TRP A 36 -3.55 10.40 -22.20
C TRP A 36 -2.48 9.31 -22.34
N HIS A 37 -1.33 9.48 -21.68
CA HIS A 37 -0.16 8.63 -21.89
C HIS A 37 0.16 7.69 -20.72
N LEU A 38 -0.47 7.87 -19.57
CA LEU A 38 -0.25 7.03 -18.39
C LEU A 38 -1.55 6.41 -17.89
N PRO A 39 -1.50 5.21 -17.30
CA PRO A 39 -2.69 4.57 -16.77
C PRO A 39 -3.21 5.28 -15.52
N ILE A 40 -4.50 5.14 -15.27
CA ILE A 40 -5.16 5.69 -14.07
C ILE A 40 -4.50 5.19 -12.78
N GLY A 41 -4.04 3.96 -12.76
CA GLY A 41 -3.37 3.36 -11.60
C GLY A 41 -1.86 3.58 -11.54
N PHE A 42 -1.32 4.53 -12.27
CA PHE A 42 0.12 4.75 -12.36
C PHE A 42 0.82 4.85 -11.00
N ASP A 43 0.27 5.67 -10.10
CA ASP A 43 0.90 5.90 -8.79
C ASP A 43 0.95 4.63 -7.95
N GLY A 44 -0.15 3.90 -7.87
CA GLY A 44 -0.20 2.65 -7.09
C GLY A 44 0.64 1.55 -7.71
N ILE A 45 0.63 1.42 -9.04
CA ILE A 45 1.46 0.43 -9.75
C ILE A 45 2.94 0.72 -9.49
N LYS A 46 3.35 1.98 -9.60
CA LYS A 46 4.72 2.40 -9.33
C LYS A 46 5.11 2.15 -7.87
N ALA A 47 4.24 2.52 -6.93
CA ALA A 47 4.48 2.33 -5.50
C ALA A 47 4.66 0.84 -5.16
N GLU A 48 3.80 -0.03 -5.68
CA GLU A 48 3.91 -1.47 -5.47
C GLU A 48 5.23 -2.01 -6.02
N ARG A 49 5.57 -1.65 -7.26
CA ARG A 49 6.82 -2.10 -7.88
C ARG A 49 8.04 -1.65 -7.10
N LEU A 50 8.02 -0.44 -6.57
CA LEU A 50 9.10 0.06 -5.72
C LEU A 50 9.19 -0.72 -4.41
N CYS A 51 8.06 -0.99 -3.77
CA CYS A 51 8.01 -1.82 -2.56
C CYS A 51 8.60 -3.22 -2.80
N VAL A 52 8.26 -3.86 -3.92
CA VAL A 52 8.83 -5.16 -4.30
C VAL A 52 10.34 -5.09 -4.40
N ARG A 53 10.87 -4.11 -5.10
CA ARG A 53 12.32 -3.95 -5.29
C ARG A 53 13.06 -3.72 -3.98
N ILE A 54 12.45 -2.96 -3.06
CA ILE A 54 13.04 -2.74 -1.74
C ILE A 54 12.95 -4.03 -0.92
N ALA A 55 11.79 -4.68 -0.90
CA ALA A 55 11.58 -5.92 -0.14
C ALA A 55 12.49 -7.07 -0.60
N GLU A 56 12.85 -7.11 -1.88
CA GLU A 56 13.85 -8.05 -2.39
C GLU A 56 15.21 -7.93 -1.68
N GLN A 57 15.51 -6.73 -1.17
CA GLN A 57 16.75 -6.45 -0.45
C GLN A 57 16.61 -6.60 1.07
N THR A 58 15.44 -6.30 1.61
CA THR A 58 15.23 -6.22 3.06
C THR A 58 14.44 -7.40 3.64
N GLY A 59 13.65 -8.09 2.82
CA GLY A 59 12.61 -8.98 3.30
C GLY A 59 11.39 -8.21 3.80
N GLY A 60 10.48 -8.90 4.48
CA GLY A 60 9.27 -8.31 5.03
C GLY A 60 8.01 -8.64 4.23
N VAL A 61 6.95 -7.89 4.45
CA VAL A 61 5.66 -8.09 3.79
C VAL A 61 5.23 -6.85 3.03
N ILE A 62 4.46 -7.05 1.97
CA ILE A 62 3.86 -5.97 1.20
C ILE A 62 2.35 -6.07 1.33
N LEU A 63 1.71 -5.03 1.87
CA LEU A 63 0.26 -4.94 1.97
C LEU A 63 -0.38 -4.75 0.59
N PRO A 64 -1.67 -5.08 0.44
CA PRO A 64 -2.40 -4.69 -0.75
C PRO A 64 -2.32 -3.20 -0.99
N THR A 65 -2.14 -2.80 -2.24
CA THR A 65 -2.08 -1.39 -2.59
C THR A 65 -3.36 -0.67 -2.14
N MET A 66 -3.20 0.45 -1.48
CA MET A 66 -4.31 1.34 -1.15
C MET A 66 -4.57 2.27 -2.32
N TRP A 67 -5.60 1.94 -3.10
CA TRP A 67 -5.99 2.69 -4.29
C TRP A 67 -6.84 3.92 -3.98
N TRP A 68 -7.41 3.99 -2.80
CA TRP A 68 -8.37 5.01 -2.39
C TRP A 68 -7.65 6.11 -1.62
N GLY A 69 -7.61 7.31 -2.21
CA GLY A 69 -6.91 8.45 -1.64
C GLY A 69 -7.70 9.75 -1.78
N ALA A 70 -7.12 10.81 -1.28
CA ALA A 70 -7.73 12.13 -1.28
C ALA A 70 -6.68 13.23 -1.50
N LEU A 71 -7.14 14.46 -1.68
CA LEU A 71 -6.31 15.65 -1.82
C LEU A 71 -5.42 15.63 -3.08
N GLY A 72 -5.85 14.94 -4.11
CA GLY A 72 -5.19 14.95 -5.41
C GLY A 72 -5.48 16.24 -6.20
N GLY A 73 -4.49 16.73 -6.93
CA GLY A 73 -4.63 17.93 -7.79
C GLY A 73 -5.50 17.70 -9.03
N HIS A 74 -5.87 16.48 -9.34
CA HIS A 74 -6.64 16.12 -10.53
C HIS A 74 -8.04 15.61 -10.20
N SER A 75 -8.60 16.02 -9.06
CA SER A 75 -9.91 15.57 -8.59
C SER A 75 -11.05 15.91 -9.56
N ASP A 76 -10.91 16.97 -10.34
CA ASP A 76 -11.92 17.40 -11.32
C ASP A 76 -11.87 16.65 -12.64
N PHE A 77 -10.85 15.85 -12.86
CA PHE A 77 -10.73 15.09 -14.09
C PHE A 77 -11.50 13.78 -14.01
N LYS A 78 -12.19 13.44 -15.09
CA LYS A 78 -12.87 12.15 -15.22
C LYS A 78 -11.88 11.00 -14.98
N TRP A 79 -12.35 9.93 -14.37
CA TRP A 79 -11.59 8.73 -14.00
C TRP A 79 -10.69 8.88 -12.77
N THR A 80 -10.64 10.08 -12.15
CA THR A 80 -10.03 10.26 -10.85
C THR A 80 -11.04 9.88 -9.76
N HIS A 81 -10.60 9.02 -8.82
CA HIS A 81 -11.41 8.61 -7.67
C HIS A 81 -10.95 9.35 -6.43
N TYR A 82 -11.58 10.48 -6.17
CA TYR A 82 -11.33 11.28 -4.99
C TYR A 82 -12.25 10.83 -3.85
N GLN A 83 -11.67 10.41 -2.75
CA GLN A 83 -12.41 9.92 -1.60
C GLN A 83 -12.54 10.98 -0.51
N ASP A 84 -13.48 10.78 0.42
CA ASP A 84 -13.59 11.62 1.60
C ASP A 84 -12.28 11.59 2.41
N PRO A 85 -11.64 12.76 2.67
CA PRO A 85 -10.35 12.80 3.35
C PRO A 85 -10.39 12.18 4.75
N THR A 86 -11.47 12.38 5.51
CA THR A 86 -11.61 11.82 6.85
C THR A 86 -11.66 10.29 6.81
N ALA A 87 -12.38 9.71 5.86
CA ALA A 87 -12.43 8.26 5.67
C ALA A 87 -11.04 7.70 5.34
N VAL A 88 -10.30 8.35 4.45
CA VAL A 88 -8.95 7.93 4.07
C VAL A 88 -8.00 7.97 5.27
N VAL A 89 -8.01 9.05 6.03
CA VAL A 89 -7.19 9.19 7.25
C VAL A 89 -7.54 8.10 8.26
N ASN A 90 -8.81 7.80 8.45
CA ASN A 90 -9.25 6.77 9.40
C ASN A 90 -8.77 5.38 8.98
N ILE A 91 -8.89 5.03 7.70
CA ILE A 91 -8.38 3.75 7.19
C ILE A 91 -6.87 3.66 7.40
N PHE A 92 -6.15 4.70 7.02
CA PHE A 92 -4.69 4.74 7.15
C PHE A 92 -4.26 4.59 8.61
N THR A 93 -4.79 5.41 9.49
CA THR A 93 -4.42 5.42 10.92
C THR A 93 -4.74 4.09 11.58
N THR A 94 -5.94 3.57 11.37
CA THR A 94 -6.36 2.29 11.95
C THR A 94 -5.47 1.14 11.48
N THR A 95 -5.16 1.09 10.18
CA THR A 95 -4.32 0.04 9.62
C THR A 95 -2.90 0.09 10.19
N VAL A 96 -2.30 1.30 10.28
CA VAL A 96 -0.97 1.47 10.86
C VAL A 96 -0.95 1.06 12.33
N GLU A 97 -1.95 1.46 13.11
CA GLU A 97 -2.06 1.06 14.52
C GLU A 97 -2.16 -0.46 14.68
N GLN A 98 -2.94 -1.12 13.82
CA GLN A 98 -3.04 -2.59 13.83
C GLN A 98 -1.70 -3.25 13.50
N LEU A 99 -0.99 -2.75 12.48
CA LEU A 99 0.32 -3.29 12.13
C LEU A 99 1.31 -3.16 13.29
N ILE A 100 1.30 -2.03 14.00
CA ILE A 100 2.14 -1.84 15.19
C ILE A 100 1.76 -2.85 16.28
N GLN A 101 0.47 -3.05 16.53
CA GLN A 101 0.01 -4.04 17.50
C GLN A 101 0.41 -5.46 17.13
N PHE A 102 0.50 -5.78 15.84
CA PHE A 102 0.89 -7.11 15.35
C PHE A 102 2.39 -7.33 15.39
N GLY A 103 3.19 -6.30 15.66
CA GLY A 103 4.63 -6.42 15.82
C GLY A 103 5.49 -5.84 14.71
N PHE A 104 4.87 -5.18 13.72
CA PHE A 104 5.61 -4.49 12.66
C PHE A 104 6.13 -3.13 13.10
#